data_e44b84697abed3ca4cd7ea7f0a3845b8
#
_entry.id   e44b84697abed3ca4cd7ea7f0a3845b8
#
_cell.length_a   1.000
_cell.length_b   1.000
_cell.length_c   1.000
_cell.angle_alpha   90.00
_cell.angle_beta   90.00
_cell.angle_gamma   90.00
#
_symmetry.space_group_name_H-M   'P 1'
#
loop_
_entity.id
_entity.type
_entity.pdbx_description
1 polymer ?
#
loop_
_entity_poly.entity_id
_entity_poly.type
_entity_poly.pdbx_seq_one_letter_code
_entity_poly.pdbx_strand_id
1 'polypeptide(L)'
;MNRWRNSDAGYATVVNAGIIVAIVFLLLGVTAVAGRVAARHEAQVAADMAAVAAAWDHARGRDACAQARETAAHNESTLRECRVVERDVIVTVAVRRVEAVARAGPV
;
A
#
# COMPACT_ATOMS: atom_id res chain seq x y z
N MET A 1 56.14 -6.29 -15.39
CA MET A 1 54.98 -7.03 -15.87
C MET A 1 53.94 -7.30 -14.74
N ASN A 2 54.42 -7.66 -13.56
CA ASN A 2 53.48 -7.90 -12.44
C ASN A 2 52.67 -6.67 -12.00
N ARG A 3 53.23 -5.48 -12.13
CA ARG A 3 52.54 -4.23 -11.81
C ARG A 3 51.31 -3.97 -12.72
N TRP A 4 51.38 -4.34 -13.97
CA TRP A 4 50.27 -4.16 -14.91
C TRP A 4 49.08 -5.07 -14.54
N ARG A 5 49.35 -6.34 -14.19
CA ARG A 5 48.31 -7.26 -13.80
C ARG A 5 47.63 -6.86 -12.48
N ASN A 6 48.41 -6.36 -11.54
CA ASN A 6 47.85 -5.93 -10.26
C ASN A 6 46.97 -4.67 -10.41
N SER A 7 47.42 -3.74 -11.26
CA SER A 7 46.63 -2.53 -11.53
C SER A 7 45.30 -2.86 -12.22
N ASP A 8 45.33 -3.74 -13.23
CA ASP A 8 44.13 -4.14 -13.97
C ASP A 8 43.18 -4.95 -13.04
N ALA A 9 43.71 -5.86 -12.24
CA ALA A 9 42.95 -6.65 -11.28
C ALA A 9 42.28 -5.74 -10.23
N GLY A 10 43.01 -4.76 -9.69
CA GLY A 10 42.50 -3.78 -8.75
C GLY A 10 41.38 -2.91 -9.35
N TYR A 11 41.60 -2.43 -10.56
CA TYR A 11 40.60 -1.64 -11.29
C TYR A 11 39.33 -2.46 -11.55
N ALA A 12 39.48 -3.69 -12.05
CA ALA A 12 38.35 -4.58 -12.31
C ALA A 12 37.56 -4.87 -11.03
N THR A 13 38.26 -5.08 -9.90
CA THR A 13 37.60 -5.31 -8.61
C THR A 13 36.81 -4.09 -8.16
N VAL A 14 37.35 -2.90 -8.31
CA VAL A 14 36.65 -1.64 -7.96
C VAL A 14 35.43 -1.43 -8.84
N VAL A 15 35.54 -1.67 -10.15
CA VAL A 15 34.43 -1.55 -11.09
C VAL A 15 33.33 -2.56 -10.75
N ASN A 16 33.72 -3.83 -10.49
CA ASN A 16 32.74 -4.85 -10.10
C ASN A 16 32.06 -4.51 -8.78
N ALA A 17 32.79 -4.04 -7.79
CA ALA A 17 32.22 -3.61 -6.53
C ALA A 17 31.23 -2.45 -6.73
N GLY A 18 31.58 -1.49 -7.58
CA GLY A 18 30.71 -0.37 -7.93
C GLY A 18 29.43 -0.83 -8.60
N ILE A 19 29.50 -1.78 -9.52
CA ILE A 19 28.32 -2.34 -10.18
C ILE A 19 27.42 -3.07 -9.19
N ILE A 20 28.01 -3.87 -8.30
CA ILE A 20 27.25 -4.60 -7.28
C ILE A 20 26.52 -3.62 -6.36
N VAL A 21 27.18 -2.58 -5.89
CA VAL A 21 26.57 -1.55 -5.05
C VAL A 21 25.42 -0.87 -5.79
N ALA A 22 25.61 -0.51 -7.05
CA ALA A 22 24.57 0.11 -7.85
C ALA A 22 23.33 -0.79 -8.00
N ILE A 23 23.57 -2.08 -8.27
CA ILE A 23 22.46 -3.05 -8.38
C ILE A 23 21.73 -3.20 -7.05
N VAL A 24 22.45 -3.29 -5.95
CA VAL A 24 21.85 -3.41 -4.62
C VAL A 24 20.97 -2.19 -4.32
N PHE A 25 21.48 -0.98 -4.56
CA PHE A 25 20.70 0.24 -4.37
C PHE A 25 19.45 0.29 -5.26
N LEU A 26 19.59 -0.14 -6.50
CA LEU A 26 18.46 -0.21 -7.43
C LEU A 26 17.39 -1.19 -6.91
N LEU A 27 17.79 -2.37 -6.47
CA LEU A 27 16.89 -3.37 -5.93
C LEU A 27 16.19 -2.88 -4.66
N LEU A 28 16.91 -2.21 -3.77
CA LEU A 28 16.33 -1.64 -2.56
C LEU A 28 15.31 -0.55 -2.91
N GLY A 29 15.61 0.29 -3.89
CA GLY A 29 14.71 1.33 -4.37
C GLY A 29 13.44 0.75 -4.96
N VAL A 30 13.56 -0.24 -5.82
CA VAL A 30 12.41 -0.93 -6.44
C VAL A 30 11.55 -1.60 -5.38
N THR A 31 12.17 -2.29 -4.43
CA THR A 31 11.45 -2.96 -3.34
C THR A 31 10.67 -1.96 -2.48
N ALA A 32 11.28 -0.82 -2.17
CA ALA A 32 10.62 0.22 -1.38
C ALA A 32 9.40 0.79 -2.11
N VAL A 33 9.53 1.09 -3.41
CA VAL A 33 8.42 1.61 -4.23
C VAL A 33 7.33 0.56 -4.37
N ALA A 34 7.69 -0.70 -4.66
CA ALA A 34 6.74 -1.80 -4.79
C ALA A 34 5.96 -2.00 -3.49
N GLY A 35 6.61 -1.88 -2.33
CA GLY A 35 5.95 -1.97 -1.05
C GLY A 35 4.90 -0.88 -0.84
N ARG A 36 5.19 0.35 -1.25
CA ARG A 36 4.23 1.46 -1.17
C ARG A 36 3.04 1.26 -2.10
N VAL A 37 3.29 0.81 -3.32
CA VAL A 37 2.23 0.52 -4.31
C VAL A 37 1.33 -0.59 -3.79
N ALA A 38 1.90 -1.67 -3.27
CA ALA A 38 1.13 -2.77 -2.69
C ALA A 38 0.27 -2.31 -1.51
N ALA A 39 0.83 -1.52 -0.60
CA ALA A 39 0.09 -1.00 0.55
C ALA A 39 -1.06 -0.09 0.12
N ARG A 40 -0.84 0.76 -0.88
CA ARG A 40 -1.89 1.62 -1.44
C ARG A 40 -3.01 0.79 -2.06
N HIS A 41 -2.67 -0.25 -2.81
CA HIS A 41 -3.65 -1.14 -3.42
C HIS A 41 -4.46 -1.88 -2.36
N GLU A 42 -3.80 -2.44 -1.34
CA GLU A 42 -4.47 -3.11 -0.23
C GLU A 42 -5.40 -2.15 0.51
N ALA A 43 -4.96 -0.93 0.77
CA ALA A 43 -5.77 0.09 1.43
C ALA A 43 -7.00 0.45 0.58
N GLN A 44 -6.85 0.59 -0.72
CA GLN A 44 -7.96 0.92 -1.62
C GLN A 44 -8.98 -0.22 -1.66
N VAL A 45 -8.53 -1.47 -1.77
CA VAL A 45 -9.41 -2.64 -1.77
C VAL A 45 -10.17 -2.71 -0.44
N ALA A 46 -9.48 -2.54 0.67
CA ALA A 46 -10.10 -2.55 1.99
C ALA A 46 -11.13 -1.42 2.13
N ALA A 47 -10.81 -0.22 1.63
CA ALA A 47 -11.73 0.91 1.65
C ALA A 47 -12.96 0.64 0.80
N ASP A 48 -12.79 0.11 -0.39
CA ASP A 48 -13.90 -0.20 -1.29
C ASP A 48 -14.82 -1.26 -0.67
N MET A 49 -14.27 -2.32 -0.11
CA MET A 49 -15.05 -3.35 0.55
C MET A 49 -15.80 -2.82 1.77
N ALA A 50 -15.12 -2.02 2.60
CA ALA A 50 -15.74 -1.43 3.77
C ALA A 50 -16.87 -0.48 3.38
N ALA A 51 -16.68 0.34 2.36
CA ALA A 51 -17.69 1.28 1.88
C ALA A 51 -18.90 0.54 1.31
N VAL A 52 -18.70 -0.48 0.50
CA VAL A 52 -19.79 -1.27 -0.08
C VAL A 52 -20.59 -1.99 1.01
N ALA A 53 -19.91 -2.67 1.94
CA ALA A 53 -20.57 -3.36 3.04
C ALA A 53 -21.36 -2.37 3.92
N ALA A 54 -20.78 -1.22 4.21
CA ALA A 54 -21.43 -0.18 4.99
C ALA A 54 -22.66 0.40 4.27
N ALA A 55 -22.56 0.61 2.96
CA ALA A 55 -23.69 1.10 2.17
C ALA A 55 -24.86 0.12 2.14
N TRP A 56 -24.58 -1.18 2.07
CA TRP A 56 -25.60 -2.21 2.16
C TRP A 56 -26.32 -2.16 3.51
N ASP A 57 -25.58 -2.05 4.61
CA ASP A 57 -26.17 -1.98 5.93
C ASP A 57 -26.92 -0.67 6.14
N HIS A 58 -26.40 0.42 5.61
CA HIS A 58 -27.11 1.71 5.67
C HIS A 58 -28.47 1.64 4.95
N ALA A 59 -28.51 1.01 3.80
CA ALA A 59 -29.74 0.82 3.04
C ALA A 59 -30.79 -0.03 3.79
N ARG A 60 -30.32 -0.90 4.68
CA ARG A 60 -31.19 -1.74 5.53
C ARG A 60 -31.52 -1.12 6.89
N GLY A 61 -31.11 0.11 7.11
CA GLY A 61 -31.32 0.80 8.38
C GLY A 61 -30.41 0.35 9.50
N ARG A 62 -29.30 -0.33 9.19
CA ARG A 62 -28.31 -0.77 10.16
C ARG A 62 -27.19 0.25 10.31
N ASP A 63 -26.34 0.05 11.32
CA ASP A 63 -25.19 0.93 11.56
C ASP A 63 -24.10 0.71 10.49
N ALA A 64 -24.04 1.62 9.54
CA ALA A 64 -23.09 1.56 8.44
C ALA A 64 -21.63 1.61 8.91
N CYS A 65 -21.34 2.51 9.85
CA CYS A 65 -19.96 2.68 10.31
C CYS A 65 -19.45 1.51 11.16
N ALA A 66 -20.34 0.84 11.90
CA ALA A 66 -19.97 -0.38 12.60
C ALA A 66 -19.61 -1.49 11.61
N GLN A 67 -20.35 -1.63 10.53
CA GLN A 67 -20.06 -2.60 9.48
C GLN A 67 -18.78 -2.24 8.73
N ALA A 68 -18.53 -0.96 8.47
CA ALA A 68 -17.30 -0.53 7.85
C ALA A 68 -16.09 -0.93 8.71
N ARG A 69 -16.18 -0.73 10.01
CA ARG A 69 -15.10 -1.09 10.94
C ARG A 69 -14.83 -2.59 10.95
N GLU A 70 -15.85 -3.39 10.97
CA GLU A 70 -15.75 -4.84 10.95
C GLU A 70 -15.15 -5.33 9.64
N THR A 71 -15.63 -4.82 8.51
CA THR A 71 -15.10 -5.19 7.19
C THR A 71 -13.64 -4.78 7.03
N ALA A 72 -13.28 -3.59 7.49
CA ALA A 72 -11.90 -3.14 7.47
C ALA A 72 -11.00 -4.08 8.28
N ALA A 73 -11.44 -4.48 9.47
CA ALA A 73 -10.68 -5.41 10.32
C ALA A 73 -10.49 -6.77 9.65
N HIS A 74 -11.50 -7.29 8.95
CA HIS A 74 -11.38 -8.53 8.19
C HIS A 74 -10.36 -8.45 7.05
N ASN A 75 -10.08 -7.26 6.56
CA ASN A 75 -9.09 -7.02 5.51
C ASN A 75 -7.77 -6.49 6.06
N GLU A 76 -7.49 -6.74 7.33
CA GLU A 76 -6.24 -6.35 8.00
C GLU A 76 -5.96 -4.85 7.90
N SER A 77 -7.03 -4.05 7.92
CA SER A 77 -6.94 -2.60 7.86
C SER A 77 -7.66 -1.95 9.03
N THR A 78 -7.43 -0.67 9.24
CA THR A 78 -8.03 0.09 10.32
C THR A 78 -8.93 1.17 9.74
N LEU A 79 -10.16 1.24 10.22
CA LEU A 79 -11.06 2.33 9.86
C LEU A 79 -10.61 3.60 10.57
N ARG A 80 -10.25 4.62 9.80
CA ARG A 80 -9.82 5.92 10.33
C ARG A 80 -10.98 6.91 10.43
N GLU A 81 -11.85 6.91 9.45
CA GLU A 81 -12.97 7.83 9.39
C GLU A 81 -14.13 7.16 8.66
N CYS A 82 -15.33 7.44 9.11
CA CYS A 82 -16.55 6.97 8.47
C CYS A 82 -17.61 8.07 8.54
N ARG A 83 -18.18 8.40 7.40
CA ARG A 83 -19.26 9.39 7.32
C ARG A 83 -20.39 8.86 6.48
N VAL A 84 -21.59 9.12 6.89
CA VAL A 84 -22.79 8.84 6.12
C VAL A 84 -23.31 10.18 5.61
N VAL A 85 -23.40 10.32 4.28
CA VAL A 85 -23.90 11.51 3.63
C VAL A 85 -25.08 11.09 2.76
N GLU A 86 -26.30 11.40 3.22
CA GLU A 86 -27.54 10.98 2.57
C GLU A 86 -27.60 9.45 2.43
N ARG A 87 -27.45 8.94 1.22
CA ARG A 87 -27.48 7.49 0.94
C ARG A 87 -26.08 6.91 0.76
N ASP A 88 -25.06 7.76 0.75
CA ASP A 88 -23.70 7.37 0.52
C ASP A 88 -22.94 7.17 1.85
N VAL A 89 -22.02 6.25 1.85
CA VAL A 89 -21.09 6.05 2.97
C VAL A 89 -19.68 6.30 2.46
N ILE A 90 -18.98 7.17 3.15
CA ILE A 90 -17.60 7.53 2.81
C ILE A 90 -16.72 7.01 3.94
N VAL A 91 -15.75 6.16 3.60
CA VAL A 91 -14.85 5.57 4.58
C VAL A 91 -13.40 5.88 4.22
N THR A 92 -12.60 6.08 5.26
CA THR A 92 -11.15 6.18 5.14
C THR A 92 -10.55 5.04 5.93
N VAL A 93 -9.78 4.19 5.29
CA VAL A 93 -9.09 3.09 5.93
C VAL A 93 -7.58 3.23 5.75
N ALA A 94 -6.82 2.64 6.65
CA ALA A 94 -5.37 2.67 6.63
C ALA A 94 -4.81 1.26 6.68
N VAL A 95 -3.80 1.00 5.83
CA VAL A 95 -2.98 -0.20 5.83
C VAL A 95 -1.53 0.26 5.87
N ARG A 96 -0.79 -0.13 6.91
CA ARG A 96 0.64 0.22 7.04
C ARG A 96 0.92 1.72 6.87
N ARG A 97 0.09 2.59 7.45
CA ARG A 97 0.19 4.05 7.35
C ARG A 97 -0.20 4.62 5.98
N VAL A 98 -0.68 3.80 5.06
CA VAL A 98 -1.23 4.29 3.80
C VAL A 98 -2.74 4.35 3.93
N GLU A 99 -3.29 5.52 3.70
CA GLU A 99 -4.73 5.73 3.78
C GLU A 99 -5.37 5.70 2.39
N ALA A 100 -6.57 5.20 2.33
CA ALA A 100 -7.39 5.23 1.13
C ALA A 100 -8.82 5.59 1.49
N VAL A 101 -9.48 6.30 0.59
CA VAL A 101 -10.85 6.76 0.77
C VAL A 101 -11.72 6.09 -0.27
N ALA A 102 -12.89 5.62 0.14
CA ALA A 102 -13.88 5.08 -0.77
C ALA A 102 -15.27 5.61 -0.43
N ARG A 103 -16.09 5.73 -1.46
CA ARG A 103 -17.47 6.15 -1.32
C ARG A 103 -18.36 5.13 -2.03
N ALA A 104 -19.40 4.69 -1.36
CA ALA A 104 -20.37 3.77 -1.92
C ALA A 104 -21.78 4.23 -1.59
N GLY A 105 -22.67 4.01 -2.53
CA GLY A 105 -24.08 4.37 -2.38
C GLY A 105 -24.89 3.72 -3.47
N PRO A 106 -26.24 3.87 -3.42
CA PRO A 106 -27.10 3.36 -4.47
C PRO A 106 -26.85 4.06 -5.78
N VAL A 107 -26.95 3.34 -6.86
CA VAL A 107 -26.78 3.85 -8.23
C VAL A 107 -28.04 4.56 -8.70
#